data_d0e304db34bc2b6e4fd8e7a7c240a6d4
#
_entry.id   d0e304db34bc2b6e4fd8e7a7c240a6d4
#
_cell.length_a   1.000
_cell.length_b   1.000
_cell.length_c   1.000
_cell.angle_alpha   90.00
_cell.angle_beta   90.00
_cell.angle_gamma   90.00
#
_symmetry.space_group_name_H-M   'P 1'
#
loop_
_entity.id
_entity.type
_entity.pdbx_description
1 polymer ?
#
loop_
_entity_poly.entity_id
_entity_poly.type
_entity_poly.pdbx_seq_one_letter_code
_entity_poly.pdbx_strand_id
1 'polypeptide(L)'
;MRHEKQQGLTGCEKFCCLKAEHLTVHFGGEPVFQNVNFHVHCGEIAALIGPNGAGKSSLFKALLGQIPYEGTIEFQRAGGAHTKLLIGYVPQSPVFDPGDPISVYDLFASCISKRPVFLPAKRALRQKILACLERVHAADLIDRRIGTLSGGELQRTLLALALEPVPHILLLDEPTSGVDVDGMVLLMDLLDELRQTYDLSILMSTHDFALLNQYADKVFLLQGDIVVAGPPAEVFAYPAFQQVFHFTAS
;
A
#
# COMPACT_ATOMS: atom_id res chain seq x y z
N MET A 1 32.54 18.64 4.41
CA MET A 1 32.18 17.86 5.60
C MET A 1 30.72 18.14 5.87
N ARG A 2 29.84 17.35 5.30
CA ARG A 2 28.40 17.38 5.62
C ARG A 2 28.17 16.26 6.63
N HIS A 3 27.71 16.63 7.82
CA HIS A 3 27.33 15.73 8.88
C HIS A 3 26.25 14.79 8.35
N GLU A 4 26.54 13.51 8.26
CA GLU A 4 25.56 12.45 8.36
C GLU A 4 24.80 12.65 9.68
N LYS A 5 23.64 13.24 9.58
CA LYS A 5 22.63 13.09 10.63
C LYS A 5 22.19 11.63 10.55
N GLN A 6 22.79 10.80 11.38
CA GLN A 6 22.06 9.67 11.95
C GLN A 6 20.80 10.28 12.58
N GLN A 7 19.73 10.36 11.80
CA GLN A 7 18.41 10.52 12.36
C GLN A 7 18.12 9.22 13.08
N GLY A 8 18.46 9.22 14.35
CA GLY A 8 18.01 8.21 15.28
C GLY A 8 16.49 8.17 15.19
N LEU A 9 15.93 7.00 15.42
CA LEU A 9 14.54 6.57 15.53
C LEU A 9 13.70 7.40 16.55
N THR A 10 13.88 8.72 16.56
CA THR A 10 13.26 9.65 17.47
C THR A 10 12.01 10.24 16.82
N GLY A 11 10.91 9.52 16.92
CA GLY A 11 9.62 10.00 16.44
C GLY A 11 8.56 8.91 16.36
N CYS A 12 8.94 7.67 16.13
CA CYS A 12 8.00 6.55 16.04
C CYS A 12 7.82 5.88 17.40
N GLU A 13 6.78 6.24 18.11
CA GLU A 13 6.45 5.56 19.38
C GLU A 13 5.89 4.14 19.19
N LYS A 14 5.42 3.80 17.97
CA LYS A 14 4.67 2.56 17.72
C LYS A 14 5.40 1.52 16.90
N PHE A 15 5.96 1.87 15.74
CA PHE A 15 6.66 0.91 14.85
C PHE A 15 7.76 1.60 14.06
N CYS A 16 8.91 0.96 13.96
CA CYS A 16 10.06 1.55 13.30
C CYS A 16 10.24 1.12 11.88
N CYS A 17 9.86 -0.10 11.51
CA CYS A 17 9.99 -0.58 10.14
C CYS A 17 9.31 -1.93 9.88
N LEU A 18 9.08 -2.18 8.62
CA LEU A 18 8.95 -3.50 8.05
C LEU A 18 10.34 -3.93 7.56
N LYS A 19 10.82 -5.08 7.97
CA LYS A 19 12.07 -5.68 7.54
C LYS A 19 11.79 -7.05 6.95
N ALA A 20 12.22 -7.29 5.72
CA ALA A 20 12.21 -8.59 5.07
C ALA A 20 13.66 -9.01 4.80
N GLU A 21 14.03 -10.22 5.21
CA GLU A 21 15.36 -10.77 5.00
C GLU A 21 15.28 -12.16 4.37
N HIS A 22 16.07 -12.35 3.32
CA HIS A 22 16.20 -13.60 2.55
C HIS A 22 14.84 -14.12 2.05
N LEU A 23 13.91 -13.22 1.77
CA LEU A 23 12.56 -13.60 1.37
C LEU A 23 12.58 -14.25 -0.01
N THR A 24 12.07 -15.49 -0.08
CA THR A 24 11.99 -16.28 -1.30
C THR A 24 10.57 -16.84 -1.44
N VAL A 25 10.00 -16.75 -2.62
CA VAL A 25 8.68 -17.28 -2.95
C VAL A 25 8.78 -18.15 -4.19
N HIS A 26 8.19 -19.35 -4.12
CA HIS A 26 8.11 -20.29 -5.22
C HIS A 26 6.68 -20.44 -5.73
N PHE A 27 6.53 -20.63 -7.03
CA PHE A 27 5.26 -20.98 -7.66
C PHE A 27 5.49 -22.15 -8.62
N GLY A 28 4.78 -23.27 -8.38
CA GLY A 28 4.96 -24.48 -9.21
C GLY A 28 6.38 -25.08 -9.20
N GLY A 29 7.15 -24.83 -8.14
CA GLY A 29 8.54 -25.28 -8.02
C GLY A 29 9.60 -24.29 -8.53
N GLU A 30 9.19 -23.29 -9.30
CA GLU A 30 10.06 -22.23 -9.80
C GLU A 30 10.03 -21.00 -8.88
N PRO A 31 11.15 -20.32 -8.67
CA PRO A 31 11.18 -19.10 -7.87
C PRO A 31 10.53 -17.93 -8.61
N VAL A 32 9.60 -17.26 -7.96
CA VAL A 32 9.04 -15.98 -8.43
C VAL A 32 10.04 -14.87 -8.15
N PHE A 33 10.65 -14.89 -6.96
CA PHE A 33 11.78 -14.06 -6.56
C PHE A 33 12.57 -14.80 -5.47
N GLN A 34 13.85 -14.46 -5.32
CA GLN A 34 14.76 -15.11 -4.39
C GLN A 34 15.55 -14.09 -3.59
N ASN A 35 15.81 -14.41 -2.31
CA ASN A 35 16.72 -13.66 -1.45
C ASN A 35 16.43 -12.17 -1.37
N VAL A 36 15.16 -11.79 -1.46
CA VAL A 36 14.72 -10.40 -1.40
C VAL A 36 14.95 -9.85 0.00
N ASN A 37 15.68 -8.74 0.07
CA ASN A 37 15.98 -8.04 1.30
C ASN A 37 15.56 -6.58 1.16
N PHE A 38 14.69 -6.10 2.05
CA PHE A 38 14.29 -4.70 2.05
C PHE A 38 13.78 -4.25 3.42
N HIS A 39 13.64 -2.94 3.55
CA HIS A 39 13.33 -2.32 4.80
C HIS A 39 12.56 -1.02 4.56
N VAL A 40 11.40 -0.87 5.20
CA VAL A 40 10.54 0.32 5.15
C VAL A 40 10.49 0.94 6.54
N HIS A 41 10.80 2.21 6.66
CA HIS A 41 10.75 2.95 7.92
C HIS A 41 9.35 3.47 8.24
N CYS A 42 9.11 3.83 9.49
CA CYS A 42 7.87 4.49 9.88
C CYS A 42 7.69 5.82 9.17
N GLY A 43 6.46 6.12 8.76
CA GLY A 43 6.12 7.34 8.07
C GLY A 43 6.72 7.46 6.66
N GLU A 44 7.35 6.39 6.12
CA GLU A 44 7.96 6.36 4.79
C GLU A 44 6.92 5.92 3.75
N ILE A 45 6.87 6.63 2.62
CA ILE A 45 6.24 6.13 1.40
C ILE A 45 7.31 5.44 0.57
N ALA A 46 7.23 4.12 0.54
CA ALA A 46 8.13 3.28 -0.24
C ALA A 46 7.40 2.72 -1.46
N ALA A 47 8.07 2.69 -2.60
CA ALA A 47 7.52 2.15 -3.84
C ALA A 47 8.27 0.90 -4.28
N LEU A 48 7.51 -0.12 -4.68
CA LEU A 48 8.00 -1.34 -5.30
C LEU A 48 7.77 -1.25 -6.80
N ILE A 49 8.82 -1.13 -7.58
CA ILE A 49 8.77 -1.10 -9.04
C ILE A 49 9.40 -2.36 -9.62
N GLY A 50 9.07 -2.66 -10.86
CA GLY A 50 9.60 -3.81 -11.58
C GLY A 50 8.72 -4.18 -12.76
N PRO A 51 9.21 -4.96 -13.70
CA PRO A 51 8.44 -5.38 -14.87
C PRO A 51 7.21 -6.22 -14.47
N ASN A 52 6.29 -6.41 -15.41
CA ASN A 52 5.17 -7.32 -15.21
C ASN A 52 5.70 -8.74 -14.99
N GLY A 53 5.17 -9.44 -14.01
CA GLY A 53 5.66 -10.76 -13.62
C GLY A 53 6.87 -10.76 -12.68
N ALA A 54 7.44 -9.62 -12.31
CA ALA A 54 8.57 -9.54 -11.36
C ALA A 54 8.25 -10.04 -9.94
N GLY A 55 6.98 -10.30 -9.63
CA GLY A 55 6.57 -10.82 -8.32
C GLY A 55 6.07 -9.77 -7.34
N LYS A 56 5.77 -8.53 -7.75
CA LYS A 56 5.30 -7.44 -6.87
C LYS A 56 4.08 -7.86 -6.05
N SER A 57 3.01 -8.33 -6.69
CA SER A 57 1.81 -8.81 -5.99
C SER A 57 2.07 -10.09 -5.17
N SER A 58 3.01 -10.94 -5.60
CA SER A 58 3.44 -12.10 -4.81
C SER A 58 4.17 -11.67 -3.53
N LEU A 59 4.99 -10.62 -3.60
CA LEU A 59 5.63 -10.04 -2.43
C LEU A 59 4.59 -9.53 -1.44
N PHE A 60 3.57 -8.80 -1.90
CA PHE A 60 2.47 -8.34 -1.04
C PHE A 60 1.70 -9.51 -0.41
N LYS A 61 1.40 -10.57 -1.18
CA LYS A 61 0.76 -11.77 -0.64
C LYS A 61 1.62 -12.48 0.41
N ALA A 62 2.94 -12.51 0.23
CA ALA A 62 3.87 -13.06 1.23
C ALA A 62 3.87 -12.21 2.51
N LEU A 63 3.92 -10.86 2.39
CA LEU A 63 3.83 -9.95 3.53
C LEU A 63 2.50 -10.10 4.30
N LEU A 64 1.42 -10.41 3.59
CA LEU A 64 0.09 -10.68 4.17
C LEU A 64 -0.04 -12.09 4.75
N GLY A 65 0.97 -12.96 4.57
CA GLY A 65 0.90 -14.37 4.97
C GLY A 65 -0.10 -15.20 4.17
N GLN A 66 -0.47 -14.76 2.96
CA GLN A 66 -1.44 -15.43 2.09
C GLN A 66 -0.80 -16.55 1.24
N ILE A 67 0.51 -16.53 1.07
CA ILE A 67 1.28 -17.56 0.38
C ILE A 67 2.50 -17.96 1.22
N PRO A 68 2.97 -19.21 1.08
CA PRO A 68 4.19 -19.65 1.76
C PRO A 68 5.41 -18.91 1.23
N TYR A 69 6.36 -18.64 2.11
CA TYR A 69 7.64 -18.01 1.81
C TYR A 69 8.75 -18.60 2.69
N GLU A 70 9.97 -18.45 2.23
CA GLU A 70 11.18 -18.69 3.01
C GLU A 70 11.78 -17.35 3.42
N GLY A 71 12.59 -17.34 4.50
CA GLY A 71 13.17 -16.12 5.05
C GLY A 71 12.38 -15.58 6.24
N THR A 72 12.59 -14.31 6.57
CA THR A 72 11.94 -13.66 7.71
C THR A 72 11.27 -12.35 7.33
N ILE A 73 10.11 -12.10 7.93
CA ILE A 73 9.40 -10.83 7.87
C ILE A 73 9.25 -10.37 9.31
N GLU A 74 9.90 -9.27 9.64
CA GLU A 74 9.90 -8.72 10.99
C GLU A 74 9.36 -7.29 10.99
N PHE A 75 8.68 -6.97 12.07
CA PHE A 75 8.22 -5.63 12.36
C PHE A 75 8.89 -5.18 13.65
N GLN A 76 9.77 -4.20 13.54
CA GLN A 76 10.51 -3.67 14.67
C GLN A 76 9.84 -2.41 15.19
N ARG A 77 9.67 -2.35 16.51
CA ARG A 77 9.22 -1.16 17.23
C ARG A 77 10.40 -0.45 17.85
N ALA A 78 10.38 0.88 17.92
CA ALA A 78 11.25 1.62 18.82
C ALA A 78 11.08 1.06 20.25
N GLY A 79 12.13 0.41 20.80
CA GLY A 79 12.07 -0.23 22.11
C GLY A 79 11.95 -1.75 22.14
N GLY A 80 11.98 -2.44 20.98
CA GLY A 80 12.17 -3.91 20.94
C GLY A 80 10.97 -4.78 21.34
N ALA A 81 9.78 -4.23 21.48
CA ALA A 81 8.59 -5.04 21.80
C ALA A 81 7.96 -5.65 20.53
N HIS A 82 7.85 -6.97 20.49
CA HIS A 82 7.06 -7.67 19.46
C HIS A 82 5.56 -7.43 19.70
N THR A 83 4.95 -6.62 18.87
CA THR A 83 3.50 -6.40 18.90
C THR A 83 2.88 -6.95 17.62
N LYS A 84 1.62 -7.42 17.71
CA LYS A 84 0.88 -7.88 16.55
C LYS A 84 0.70 -6.72 15.57
N LEU A 85 1.27 -6.88 14.38
CA LEU A 85 1.16 -5.91 13.33
C LEU A 85 -0.27 -5.86 12.77
N LEU A 86 -0.73 -4.64 12.47
CA LEU A 86 -1.91 -4.42 11.66
C LEU A 86 -1.48 -3.94 10.28
N ILE A 87 -1.86 -4.70 9.26
CA ILE A 87 -1.62 -4.37 7.86
C ILE A 87 -2.94 -4.00 7.22
N GLY A 88 -3.00 -2.83 6.58
CA GLY A 88 -4.04 -2.48 5.64
C GLY A 88 -3.63 -2.92 4.23
N TYR A 89 -4.56 -3.40 3.44
CA TYR A 89 -4.27 -3.81 2.06
C TYR A 89 -5.33 -3.34 1.10
N VAL A 90 -4.92 -2.68 0.04
CA VAL A 90 -5.77 -2.32 -1.10
C VAL A 90 -5.26 -3.11 -2.31
N PRO A 91 -6.03 -4.07 -2.82
CA PRO A 91 -5.65 -4.87 -3.98
C PRO A 91 -5.75 -4.07 -5.27
N GLN A 92 -5.05 -4.52 -6.30
CA GLN A 92 -5.18 -3.99 -7.64
C GLN A 92 -6.62 -4.14 -8.13
N SER A 93 -7.27 -3.02 -8.43
CA SER A 93 -8.57 -2.85 -9.10
C SER A 93 -9.56 -4.03 -8.94
N PRO A 94 -10.20 -4.21 -7.78
CA PRO A 94 -11.27 -5.19 -7.68
C PRO A 94 -12.40 -4.78 -8.63
N VAL A 95 -12.83 -5.72 -9.46
CA VAL A 95 -13.91 -5.49 -10.42
C VAL A 95 -15.24 -5.72 -9.71
N PHE A 96 -16.08 -4.70 -9.70
CA PHE A 96 -17.48 -4.80 -9.27
C PHE A 96 -18.40 -4.69 -10.48
N ASP A 97 -19.41 -5.53 -10.54
CA ASP A 97 -20.42 -5.45 -11.61
C ASP A 97 -21.27 -4.17 -11.40
N PRO A 98 -21.41 -3.30 -12.42
CA PRO A 98 -22.30 -2.14 -12.33
C PRO A 98 -23.75 -2.48 -11.98
N GLY A 99 -24.17 -3.71 -12.25
CA GLY A 99 -25.50 -4.25 -11.90
C GLY A 99 -25.66 -4.68 -10.45
N ASP A 100 -24.56 -4.85 -9.71
CA ASP A 100 -24.63 -5.27 -8.32
C ASP A 100 -25.34 -4.23 -7.44
N PRO A 101 -26.32 -4.64 -6.63
CA PRO A 101 -27.06 -3.73 -5.76
C PRO A 101 -26.28 -3.31 -4.51
N ILE A 102 -25.00 -3.67 -4.41
CA ILE A 102 -24.15 -3.44 -3.22
C ILE A 102 -23.79 -1.98 -3.10
N SER A 103 -24.16 -1.32 -2.00
CA SER A 103 -23.74 0.04 -1.67
C SER A 103 -22.38 0.06 -0.96
N VAL A 104 -21.74 1.23 -0.90
CA VAL A 104 -20.54 1.46 -0.07
C VAL A 104 -20.83 1.10 1.39
N TYR A 105 -22.01 1.48 1.90
CA TYR A 105 -22.44 1.10 3.24
C TYR A 105 -22.44 -0.43 3.43
N ASP A 106 -22.99 -1.19 2.48
CA ASP A 106 -23.10 -2.65 2.57
C ASP A 106 -21.71 -3.31 2.56
N LEU A 107 -20.80 -2.81 1.73
CA LEU A 107 -19.41 -3.28 1.73
C LEU A 107 -18.77 -3.10 3.11
N PHE A 108 -18.81 -1.90 3.67
CA PHE A 108 -18.26 -1.63 4.99
C PHE A 108 -18.94 -2.47 6.07
N ALA A 109 -20.27 -2.54 6.04
CA ALA A 109 -21.03 -3.32 7.02
C ALA A 109 -20.65 -4.79 7.00
N SER A 110 -20.38 -5.37 5.82
CA SER A 110 -19.93 -6.76 5.69
C SER A 110 -18.54 -7.01 6.27
N CYS A 111 -17.64 -6.02 6.15
CA CYS A 111 -16.25 -6.16 6.60
C CYS A 111 -16.05 -5.85 8.09
N ILE A 112 -16.74 -4.83 8.62
CA ILE A 112 -16.48 -4.33 9.99
C ILE A 112 -17.57 -4.75 11.01
N SER A 113 -18.71 -5.27 10.55
CA SER A 113 -19.80 -5.71 11.41
C SER A 113 -19.86 -7.22 11.51
N LYS A 114 -20.06 -7.74 12.73
CA LYS A 114 -20.37 -9.15 12.96
C LYS A 114 -21.86 -9.49 12.73
N ARG A 115 -22.66 -8.50 12.33
CA ARG A 115 -24.09 -8.66 12.10
C ARG A 115 -24.38 -8.86 10.62
N PRO A 116 -25.37 -9.71 10.27
CA PRO A 116 -25.84 -9.83 8.90
C PRO A 116 -26.30 -8.48 8.33
N VAL A 117 -25.89 -8.19 7.09
CA VAL A 117 -26.13 -6.90 6.41
C VAL A 117 -27.63 -6.63 6.17
N PHE A 118 -28.46 -7.68 6.04
CA PHE A 118 -29.91 -7.56 5.83
C PHE A 118 -30.69 -7.09 7.07
N LEU A 119 -30.06 -7.01 8.25
CA LEU A 119 -30.69 -6.46 9.45
C LEU A 119 -30.64 -4.92 9.41
N PRO A 120 -31.65 -4.23 9.97
CA PRO A 120 -31.68 -2.77 9.98
C PRO A 120 -30.38 -2.18 10.50
N ALA A 121 -29.84 -1.22 9.74
CA ALA A 121 -28.61 -0.51 10.07
C ALA A 121 -28.73 0.17 11.43
N LYS A 122 -27.77 -0.13 12.34
CA LYS A 122 -27.68 0.65 13.56
C LYS A 122 -27.08 2.03 13.24
N ARG A 123 -27.69 3.08 13.77
CA ARG A 123 -27.19 4.46 13.65
C ARG A 123 -25.68 4.56 13.98
N ALA A 124 -25.24 3.85 15.03
CA ALA A 124 -23.84 3.82 15.41
C ALA A 124 -22.90 3.20 14.34
N LEU A 125 -23.35 2.14 13.63
CA LEU A 125 -22.56 1.55 12.53
C LEU A 125 -22.43 2.54 11.37
N ARG A 126 -23.54 3.19 10.98
CA ARG A 126 -23.51 4.20 9.92
C ARG A 126 -22.59 5.37 10.27
N GLN A 127 -22.63 5.85 11.51
CA GLN A 127 -21.72 6.91 11.98
C GLN A 127 -20.25 6.46 11.93
N LYS A 128 -19.96 5.21 12.31
CA LYS A 128 -18.62 4.65 12.21
C LYS A 128 -18.14 4.60 10.76
N ILE A 129 -18.99 4.14 9.84
CA ILE A 129 -18.65 4.07 8.40
C ILE A 129 -18.41 5.47 7.84
N LEU A 130 -19.27 6.44 8.19
CA LEU A 130 -19.07 7.84 7.79
C LEU A 130 -17.72 8.37 8.26
N ALA A 131 -17.35 8.14 9.51
CA ALA A 131 -16.05 8.56 10.04
C ALA A 131 -14.86 7.88 9.32
N CYS A 132 -15.01 6.64 8.84
CA CYS A 132 -14.00 6.00 7.99
C CYS A 132 -13.89 6.71 6.62
N LEU A 133 -15.02 7.01 5.98
CA LEU A 133 -15.06 7.65 4.68
C LEU A 133 -14.63 9.13 4.74
N GLU A 134 -14.89 9.82 5.82
CA GLU A 134 -14.42 11.20 6.05
C GLU A 134 -12.91 11.32 6.00
N ARG A 135 -12.17 10.31 6.50
CA ARG A 135 -10.70 10.28 6.48
C ARG A 135 -10.10 10.34 5.08
N VAL A 136 -10.89 9.97 4.07
CA VAL A 136 -10.46 9.90 2.66
C VAL A 136 -11.31 10.79 1.76
N HIS A 137 -12.02 11.75 2.33
CA HIS A 137 -12.90 12.69 1.60
C HIS A 137 -13.94 11.99 0.69
N ALA A 138 -14.58 10.93 1.20
CA ALA A 138 -15.53 10.09 0.47
C ALA A 138 -16.85 9.85 1.22
N ALA A 139 -17.21 10.70 2.20
CA ALA A 139 -18.39 10.54 3.03
C ALA A 139 -19.72 10.58 2.25
N ASP A 140 -19.74 11.34 1.17
CA ASP A 140 -20.87 11.48 0.25
C ASP A 140 -21.18 10.19 -0.55
N LEU A 141 -20.21 9.26 -0.60
CA LEU A 141 -20.34 8.02 -1.35
C LEU A 141 -21.06 6.91 -0.58
N ILE A 142 -21.36 7.08 0.71
CA ILE A 142 -21.84 6.02 1.60
C ILE A 142 -23.06 5.24 1.06
N ASP A 143 -23.97 5.92 0.39
CA ASP A 143 -25.21 5.32 -0.16
C ASP A 143 -25.10 4.98 -1.65
N ARG A 144 -23.96 5.29 -2.29
CA ARG A 144 -23.75 4.99 -3.70
C ARG A 144 -23.46 3.50 -3.92
N ARG A 145 -23.86 2.99 -5.08
CA ARG A 145 -23.53 1.62 -5.50
C ARG A 145 -22.07 1.56 -5.91
N ILE A 146 -21.36 0.54 -5.43
CA ILE A 146 -19.92 0.38 -5.68
C ILE A 146 -19.61 0.31 -7.19
N GLY A 147 -20.39 -0.47 -7.95
CA GLY A 147 -20.20 -0.61 -9.40
C GLY A 147 -20.44 0.67 -10.22
N THR A 148 -20.94 1.75 -9.60
CA THR A 148 -21.16 3.06 -10.26
C THR A 148 -20.10 4.11 -9.88
N LEU A 149 -19.14 3.75 -9.04
CA LEU A 149 -18.07 4.66 -8.63
C LEU A 149 -17.06 4.84 -9.77
N SER A 150 -16.50 6.05 -9.89
CA SER A 150 -15.30 6.27 -10.69
C SER A 150 -14.09 5.54 -10.09
N GLY A 151 -13.03 5.34 -10.87
CA GLY A 151 -11.81 4.69 -10.37
C GLY A 151 -11.26 5.34 -9.11
N GLY A 152 -11.17 6.67 -9.07
CA GLY A 152 -10.70 7.40 -7.89
C GLY A 152 -11.64 7.33 -6.69
N GLU A 153 -12.97 7.36 -6.90
CA GLU A 153 -13.97 7.16 -5.84
C GLU A 153 -13.87 5.75 -5.24
N LEU A 154 -13.70 4.75 -6.09
CA LEU A 154 -13.52 3.37 -5.65
C LEU A 154 -12.23 3.21 -4.86
N GLN A 155 -11.11 3.75 -5.35
CA GLN A 155 -9.82 3.68 -4.65
C GLN A 155 -9.88 4.35 -3.27
N ARG A 156 -10.49 5.55 -3.15
CA ARG A 156 -10.68 6.19 -1.85
C ARG A 156 -11.58 5.36 -0.92
N THR A 157 -12.62 4.73 -1.47
CA THR A 157 -13.52 3.84 -0.71
C THR A 157 -12.77 2.63 -0.15
N LEU A 158 -11.95 1.97 -0.97
CA LEU A 158 -11.14 0.82 -0.55
C LEU A 158 -10.05 1.22 0.44
N LEU A 159 -9.44 2.41 0.24
CA LEU A 159 -8.47 2.98 1.17
C LEU A 159 -9.10 3.22 2.55
N ALA A 160 -10.30 3.81 2.60
CA ALA A 160 -11.03 4.00 3.85
C ALA A 160 -11.29 2.68 4.59
N LEU A 161 -11.59 1.61 3.85
CA LEU A 161 -11.79 0.28 4.42
C LEU A 161 -10.48 -0.30 4.95
N ALA A 162 -9.38 -0.16 4.21
CA ALA A 162 -8.05 -0.63 4.61
C ALA A 162 -7.49 0.13 5.84
N LEU A 163 -8.00 1.34 6.11
CA LEU A 163 -7.68 2.15 7.29
C LEU A 163 -8.53 1.83 8.53
N GLU A 164 -9.35 0.78 8.51
CA GLU A 164 -10.21 0.41 9.65
C GLU A 164 -9.98 -1.04 10.12
N PRO A 165 -9.34 -1.24 11.27
CA PRO A 165 -8.71 -0.23 12.13
C PRO A 165 -7.47 0.38 11.49
N VAL A 166 -7.06 1.58 11.93
CA VAL A 166 -5.85 2.24 11.40
C VAL A 166 -4.66 1.29 11.49
N PRO A 167 -4.07 0.91 10.35
CA PRO A 167 -2.95 -0.03 10.32
C PRO A 167 -1.63 0.66 10.67
N HIS A 168 -0.58 -0.13 10.83
CA HIS A 168 0.79 0.36 11.01
C HIS A 168 1.52 0.50 9.67
N ILE A 169 1.14 -0.36 8.73
CA ILE A 169 1.60 -0.30 7.35
C ILE A 169 0.42 -0.52 6.40
N LEU A 170 0.39 0.26 5.35
CA LEU A 170 -0.57 0.17 4.26
C LEU A 170 0.13 -0.37 3.02
N LEU A 171 -0.37 -1.48 2.50
CA LEU A 171 0.07 -2.07 1.25
C LEU A 171 -0.90 -1.70 0.15
N LEU A 172 -0.42 -1.11 -0.94
CA LEU A 172 -1.23 -0.67 -2.07
C LEU A 172 -0.72 -1.32 -3.36
N ASP A 173 -1.51 -2.21 -3.93
CA ASP A 173 -1.13 -2.88 -5.18
C ASP A 173 -1.71 -2.10 -6.38
N GLU A 174 -0.85 -1.33 -7.07
CA GLU A 174 -1.18 -0.46 -8.20
C GLU A 174 -2.38 0.49 -7.94
N PRO A 175 -2.32 1.33 -6.90
CA PRO A 175 -3.46 2.12 -6.46
C PRO A 175 -3.91 3.18 -7.48
N THR A 176 -3.08 3.53 -8.44
CA THR A 176 -3.40 4.50 -9.51
C THR A 176 -4.00 3.86 -10.75
N SER A 177 -4.11 2.52 -10.80
CA SER A 177 -4.68 1.81 -11.94
C SER A 177 -6.17 2.15 -12.14
N GLY A 178 -6.54 2.59 -13.34
CA GLY A 178 -7.92 2.98 -13.66
C GLY A 178 -8.35 4.34 -13.10
N VAL A 179 -7.42 5.13 -12.59
CA VAL A 179 -7.63 6.50 -12.12
C VAL A 179 -7.07 7.47 -13.17
N ASP A 180 -7.76 8.56 -13.45
CA ASP A 180 -7.28 9.63 -14.33
C ASP A 180 -6.13 10.44 -13.68
N VAL A 181 -5.43 11.23 -14.46
CA VAL A 181 -4.22 11.93 -14.03
C VAL A 181 -4.48 12.84 -12.82
N ASP A 182 -5.56 13.58 -12.84
CA ASP A 182 -5.91 14.49 -11.73
C ASP A 182 -6.26 13.70 -10.46
N GLY A 183 -6.99 12.60 -10.61
CA GLY A 183 -7.32 11.69 -9.52
C GLY A 183 -6.10 10.98 -8.94
N MET A 184 -5.07 10.68 -9.76
CA MET A 184 -3.81 10.11 -9.27
C MET A 184 -3.08 11.09 -8.33
N VAL A 185 -2.98 12.36 -8.71
CA VAL A 185 -2.37 13.41 -7.87
C VAL A 185 -3.14 13.54 -6.56
N LEU A 186 -4.47 13.65 -6.63
CA LEU A 186 -5.33 13.73 -5.44
C LEU A 186 -5.17 12.51 -4.52
N LEU A 187 -5.01 11.31 -5.08
CA LEU A 187 -4.78 10.10 -4.30
C LEU A 187 -3.42 10.15 -3.59
N MET A 188 -2.37 10.61 -4.28
CA MET A 188 -1.04 10.70 -3.68
C MET A 188 -0.96 11.78 -2.60
N ASP A 189 -1.61 12.94 -2.79
CA ASP A 189 -1.75 13.97 -1.77
C ASP A 189 -2.47 13.43 -0.53
N LEU A 190 -3.55 12.69 -0.73
CA LEU A 190 -4.27 12.02 0.35
C LEU A 190 -3.39 11.00 1.10
N LEU A 191 -2.59 10.20 0.39
CA LEU A 191 -1.68 9.24 1.02
C LEU A 191 -0.61 9.96 1.86
N ASP A 192 -0.09 11.10 1.38
CA ASP A 192 0.86 11.92 2.12
C ASP A 192 0.22 12.54 3.38
N GLU A 193 -1.00 13.04 3.30
CA GLU A 193 -1.78 13.52 4.45
C GLU A 193 -2.00 12.41 5.48
N LEU A 194 -2.41 11.22 5.04
CA LEU A 194 -2.69 10.08 5.91
C LEU A 194 -1.45 9.59 6.64
N ARG A 195 -0.28 9.50 5.96
CA ARG A 195 0.96 9.09 6.61
C ARG A 195 1.40 10.06 7.71
N GLN A 196 1.21 11.36 7.48
CA GLN A 196 1.56 12.39 8.46
C GLN A 196 0.57 12.40 9.64
N THR A 197 -0.72 12.19 9.37
CA THR A 197 -1.77 12.21 10.40
C THR A 197 -1.72 11.00 11.32
N TYR A 198 -1.40 9.82 10.78
CA TYR A 198 -1.51 8.53 11.48
C TYR A 198 -0.16 7.85 11.76
N ASP A 199 0.97 8.50 11.45
CA ASP A 199 2.32 7.89 11.54
C ASP A 199 2.36 6.54 10.79
N LEU A 200 1.82 6.53 9.58
CA LEU A 200 1.55 5.36 8.77
C LEU A 200 2.68 5.14 7.77
N SER A 201 3.24 3.94 7.72
CA SER A 201 4.14 3.54 6.64
C SER A 201 3.33 3.05 5.44
N ILE A 202 3.76 3.39 4.23
CA ILE A 202 3.10 2.98 2.99
C ILE A 202 4.10 2.25 2.11
N LEU A 203 3.73 1.05 1.65
CA LEU A 203 4.44 0.35 0.59
C LEU A 203 3.47 0.15 -0.58
N MET A 204 3.78 0.74 -1.73
CA MET A 204 2.93 0.63 -2.91
C MET A 204 3.68 0.05 -4.11
N SER A 205 2.99 -0.72 -4.93
CA SER A 205 3.45 -1.04 -6.29
C SER A 205 2.90 -0.02 -7.28
N THR A 206 3.71 0.40 -8.23
CA THR A 206 3.27 1.30 -9.31
C THR A 206 4.23 1.29 -10.48
N HIS A 207 3.78 1.76 -11.64
CA HIS A 207 4.62 2.07 -12.82
C HIS A 207 4.63 3.55 -13.14
N ASP A 208 4.04 4.39 -12.33
CA ASP A 208 4.03 5.84 -12.54
C ASP A 208 5.25 6.48 -11.87
N PHE A 209 6.34 6.55 -12.64
CA PHE A 209 7.62 7.08 -12.15
C PHE A 209 7.60 8.58 -11.88
N ALA A 210 6.70 9.34 -12.54
CA ALA A 210 6.58 10.77 -12.32
C ALA A 210 6.07 11.06 -10.91
N LEU A 211 5.04 10.34 -10.46
CA LEU A 211 4.51 10.44 -9.10
C LEU A 211 5.54 10.02 -8.05
N LEU A 212 6.34 9.00 -8.34
CA LEU A 212 7.35 8.53 -7.40
C LEU A 212 8.43 9.58 -7.10
N ASN A 213 8.83 10.36 -8.09
CA ASN A 213 9.80 11.45 -7.86
C ASN A 213 9.29 12.51 -6.88
N GLN A 214 7.99 12.70 -6.82
CA GLN A 214 7.38 13.73 -5.98
C GLN A 214 7.04 13.22 -4.58
N TYR A 215 6.54 11.98 -4.46
CA TYR A 215 5.91 11.50 -3.23
C TYR A 215 6.69 10.38 -2.52
N ALA A 216 7.47 9.58 -3.24
CA ALA A 216 8.15 8.46 -2.63
C ALA A 216 9.46 8.89 -1.95
N ASP A 217 9.66 8.43 -0.73
CA ASP A 217 10.92 8.59 -0.01
C ASP A 217 11.95 7.56 -0.49
N LYS A 218 11.46 6.38 -0.91
CA LYS A 218 12.31 5.25 -1.30
C LYS A 218 11.67 4.40 -2.39
N VAL A 219 12.50 3.88 -3.27
CA VAL A 219 12.08 2.99 -4.36
C VAL A 219 12.89 1.72 -4.29
N PHE A 220 12.23 0.58 -4.49
CA PHE A 220 12.83 -0.76 -4.63
C PHE A 220 12.57 -1.27 -6.05
N LEU A 221 13.63 -1.58 -6.79
CA LEU A 221 13.52 -2.24 -8.09
C LEU A 221 13.59 -3.75 -7.91
N LEU A 222 12.48 -4.43 -8.14
CA LEU A 222 12.35 -5.89 -8.07
C LEU A 222 12.51 -6.51 -9.46
N GLN A 223 13.48 -7.42 -9.61
CA GLN A 223 13.71 -8.21 -10.82
C GLN A 223 14.33 -9.57 -10.45
N GLY A 224 13.53 -10.45 -9.84
CA GLY A 224 14.01 -11.72 -9.28
C GLY A 224 14.57 -11.57 -7.87
N ASP A 225 15.24 -10.45 -7.59
CA ASP A 225 15.64 -9.93 -6.26
C ASP A 225 15.46 -8.41 -6.23
N ILE A 226 15.87 -7.75 -5.14
CA ILE A 226 15.98 -6.27 -5.12
C ILE A 226 17.33 -5.89 -5.73
N VAL A 227 17.28 -5.42 -6.98
CA VAL A 227 18.46 -5.04 -7.76
C VAL A 227 19.05 -3.72 -7.27
N VAL A 228 18.21 -2.78 -6.89
CA VAL A 228 18.60 -1.47 -6.36
C VAL A 228 17.51 -0.92 -5.46
N ALA A 229 17.92 -0.21 -4.41
CA ALA A 229 17.03 0.49 -3.50
C ALA A 229 17.63 1.85 -3.10
N GLY A 230 16.82 2.89 -3.04
CA GLY A 230 17.25 4.23 -2.67
C GLY A 230 16.20 5.29 -2.98
N PRO A 231 16.55 6.57 -2.86
CA PRO A 231 15.71 7.66 -3.31
C PRO A 231 15.35 7.53 -4.81
N PRO A 232 14.18 8.00 -5.25
CA PRO A 232 13.74 7.84 -6.64
C PRO A 232 14.77 8.28 -7.68
N ALA A 233 15.38 9.45 -7.50
CA ALA A 233 16.36 10.00 -8.43
C ALA A 233 17.60 9.10 -8.62
N GLU A 234 18.05 8.44 -7.54
CA GLU A 234 19.20 7.51 -7.60
C GLU A 234 18.82 6.21 -8.31
N VAL A 235 17.63 5.66 -7.98
CA VAL A 235 17.15 4.42 -8.58
C VAL A 235 16.90 4.60 -10.08
N PHE A 236 16.30 5.71 -10.51
CA PHE A 236 16.02 5.98 -11.91
C PHE A 236 17.27 6.26 -12.75
N ALA A 237 18.32 6.75 -12.13
CA ALA A 237 19.64 6.91 -12.77
C ALA A 237 20.42 5.59 -12.87
N TYR A 238 20.00 4.54 -12.19
CA TYR A 238 20.73 3.28 -12.13
C TYR A 238 20.64 2.52 -13.46
N PRO A 239 21.75 1.96 -13.98
CA PRO A 239 21.75 1.27 -15.29
C PRO A 239 20.74 0.14 -15.41
N ALA A 240 20.51 -0.64 -14.34
CA ALA A 240 19.52 -1.72 -14.36
C ALA A 240 18.09 -1.20 -14.54
N PHE A 241 17.74 -0.05 -13.97
CA PHE A 241 16.42 0.57 -14.19
C PHE A 241 16.23 0.93 -15.68
N GLN A 242 17.25 1.56 -16.29
CA GLN A 242 17.20 1.94 -17.70
C GLN A 242 17.07 0.71 -18.61
N GLN A 243 17.75 -0.39 -18.28
CA GLN A 243 17.65 -1.65 -19.03
C GLN A 243 16.27 -2.29 -18.90
N VAL A 244 15.71 -2.32 -17.69
CA VAL A 244 14.40 -2.95 -17.40
C VAL A 244 13.26 -2.21 -18.07
N PHE A 245 13.29 -0.88 -18.06
CA PHE A 245 12.19 -0.05 -18.56
C PHE A 245 12.46 0.59 -19.91
N HIS A 246 13.56 0.26 -20.58
CA HIS A 246 13.95 0.77 -21.92
C HIS A 246 13.97 2.29 -22.00
N PHE A 247 14.31 2.98 -20.91
CA PHE A 247 14.54 4.42 -20.96
C PHE A 247 15.87 4.67 -21.66
N THR A 248 15.85 4.98 -22.97
CA THR A 248 17.00 5.62 -23.62
C THR A 248 17.04 7.06 -23.17
N ALA A 249 18.13 7.43 -22.49
CA ALA A 249 18.40 8.84 -22.20
C ALA A 249 18.47 9.60 -23.55
N SER A 250 17.49 10.46 -23.80
CA SER A 250 17.46 11.39 -24.93
C SER A 250 18.32 12.58 -24.63
#